data_f01fd82cca221bfc4a3ea7969d7a80fe
#
_entry.id   f01fd82cca221bfc4a3ea7969d7a80fe
#
_cell.length_a   1.000
_cell.length_b   1.000
_cell.length_c   1.000
_cell.angle_alpha   90.00
_cell.angle_beta   90.00
_cell.angle_gamma   90.00
#
_symmetry.space_group_name_H-M   'P 1'
#
loop_
_entity.id
_entity.type
_entity.pdbx_description
1 polymer ?
#
loop_
_entity_poly.entity_id
_entity_poly.type
_entity_poly.pdbx_seq_one_letter_code
_entity_poly.pdbx_strand_id
1 'polypeptide(L)'
;IQDYANGIEESPVAPEARPPIKGIGNSTTIPFDVDTKDEARKVLLSLCEMVGMRLRQAGFCAKLVSVYLRGSDLTGQSHQRKFGCATDDTYRIFTIASQLMEEIWTGKTLRGMGVRVSELVTNDFMQLSFFEPINEKKRSLDKAIDQLRLRFGAASVVRSCFVGSGLAPITGGVIEDFKMMSSLL
;
A
#
# COMPACT_ATOMS: atom_id res chain seq x y z
N ILE A 1 5.23 30.83 -2.41
CA ILE A 1 4.90 30.55 -0.99
C ILE A 1 4.32 31.82 -0.33
N GLN A 2 4.93 32.98 -0.51
CA GLN A 2 4.44 34.24 0.08
C GLN A 2 3.04 34.60 -0.44
N ASP A 3 2.79 34.43 -1.73
CA ASP A 3 1.50 34.69 -2.35
C ASP A 3 0.40 33.77 -1.80
N TYR A 4 0.68 32.48 -1.68
CA TYR A 4 -0.24 31.51 -1.02
C TYR A 4 -0.51 31.85 0.44
N ALA A 5 0.51 32.30 1.18
CA ALA A 5 0.34 32.70 2.56
C ALA A 5 -0.56 33.96 2.70
N ASN A 6 -0.59 34.80 1.68
CA ASN A 6 -1.46 35.97 1.59
C ASN A 6 -2.82 35.68 0.93
N GLY A 7 -3.10 34.42 0.60
CA GLY A 7 -4.37 34.02 -0.05
C GLY A 7 -4.45 34.39 -1.54
N ILE A 8 -3.31 34.70 -2.16
CA ILE A 8 -3.26 35.04 -3.58
C ILE A 8 -3.01 33.73 -4.36
N GLU A 9 -4.00 33.26 -5.10
CA GLU A 9 -3.96 32.05 -5.93
C GLU A 9 -4.64 32.36 -7.26
N GLU A 10 -3.88 32.31 -8.36
CA GLU A 10 -4.35 32.61 -9.71
C GLU A 10 -4.55 31.36 -10.58
N SER A 11 -4.32 30.17 -10.00
CA SER A 11 -4.50 28.92 -10.75
C SER A 11 -5.95 28.73 -11.17
N PRO A 12 -6.21 28.40 -12.45
CA PRO A 12 -7.58 28.17 -12.90
C PRO A 12 -8.18 26.95 -12.21
N VAL A 13 -9.41 27.08 -11.73
CA VAL A 13 -10.16 25.93 -11.22
C VAL A 13 -10.57 25.05 -12.40
N ALA A 14 -9.94 23.90 -12.51
CA ALA A 14 -10.21 22.91 -13.55
C ALA A 14 -10.80 21.62 -12.93
N PRO A 15 -12.09 21.58 -12.61
CA PRO A 15 -12.71 20.47 -11.88
C PRO A 15 -12.68 19.15 -12.66
N GLU A 16 -12.57 19.19 -13.98
CA GLU A 16 -12.51 18.00 -14.84
C GLU A 16 -11.08 17.50 -15.11
N ALA A 17 -10.06 18.31 -14.87
CA ALA A 17 -8.67 17.96 -15.11
C ALA A 17 -8.08 17.18 -13.92
N ARG A 18 -8.53 15.94 -13.70
CA ARG A 18 -7.87 15.05 -12.75
C ARG A 18 -6.57 14.54 -13.38
N PRO A 19 -5.40 14.86 -12.79
CA PRO A 19 -4.15 14.31 -13.30
C PRO A 19 -4.18 12.77 -13.21
N PRO A 20 -3.55 12.07 -14.16
CA PRO A 20 -3.50 10.62 -14.12
C PRO A 20 -2.87 10.13 -12.82
N ILE A 21 -3.42 9.05 -12.25
CA ILE A 21 -2.89 8.44 -11.03
C ILE A 21 -1.49 7.91 -11.32
N LYS A 22 -0.47 8.49 -10.66
CA LYS A 22 0.94 8.11 -10.84
C LYS A 22 1.40 6.98 -9.93
N GLY A 23 0.66 6.70 -8.86
CA GLY A 23 0.99 5.66 -7.90
C GLY A 23 -0.04 5.59 -6.79
N ILE A 24 -0.06 4.45 -6.11
CA ILE A 24 -0.92 4.15 -4.97
C ILE A 24 -0.02 3.82 -3.79
N GLY A 25 -0.23 4.43 -2.66
CA GLY A 25 0.58 4.20 -1.47
C GLY A 25 -0.22 4.29 -0.20
N ASN A 26 0.35 3.72 0.84
CA ASN A 26 -0.16 3.83 2.19
C ASN A 26 1.00 3.93 3.19
N SER A 27 0.83 4.72 4.23
CA SER A 27 1.81 4.87 5.30
C SER A 27 1.11 5.03 6.64
N THR A 28 1.79 4.62 7.69
CA THR A 28 1.27 4.76 9.05
C THR A 28 2.35 5.20 10.01
N THR A 29 1.96 6.00 11.00
CA THR A 29 2.73 6.15 12.22
C THR A 29 2.32 5.01 13.14
N ILE A 30 3.30 4.21 13.55
CA ILE A 30 3.05 3.01 14.33
C ILE A 30 2.76 3.43 15.78
N PRO A 31 1.68 2.93 16.43
CA PRO A 31 1.29 3.35 17.77
C PRO A 31 2.20 2.80 18.88
N PHE A 32 3.13 1.93 18.55
CA PHE A 32 4.13 1.34 19.44
C PHE A 32 5.50 1.33 18.77
N ASP A 33 6.55 1.15 19.53
CA ASP A 33 7.90 1.03 19.00
C ASP A 33 8.12 -0.35 18.38
N VAL A 34 8.67 -0.37 17.16
CA VAL A 34 8.97 -1.59 16.41
C VAL A 34 10.47 -1.80 16.42
N ASP A 35 10.92 -2.82 17.14
CA ASP A 35 12.34 -3.16 17.33
C ASP A 35 12.73 -4.49 16.68
N THR A 36 11.75 -5.28 16.27
CA THR A 36 11.98 -6.60 15.67
C THR A 36 11.56 -6.65 14.20
N LYS A 37 12.28 -7.48 13.43
CA LYS A 37 11.95 -7.72 12.02
C LYS A 37 10.54 -8.30 11.83
N ASP A 38 10.12 -9.15 12.75
CA ASP A 38 8.80 -9.81 12.67
C ASP A 38 7.66 -8.81 12.87
N GLU A 39 7.79 -7.87 13.80
CA GLU A 39 6.84 -6.79 13.99
C GLU A 39 6.82 -5.86 12.77
N ALA A 40 8.00 -5.45 12.29
CA ALA A 40 8.12 -4.62 11.09
C ALA A 40 7.46 -5.29 9.87
N ARG A 41 7.66 -6.61 9.67
CA ARG A 41 7.03 -7.37 8.59
C ARG A 41 5.51 -7.44 8.72
N LYS A 42 4.97 -7.55 9.94
CA LYS A 42 3.51 -7.50 10.17
C LYS A 42 2.93 -6.14 9.78
N VAL A 43 3.55 -5.04 10.23
CA VAL A 43 3.13 -3.69 9.83
C VAL A 43 3.19 -3.52 8.31
N LEU A 44 4.29 -3.94 7.70
CA LEU A 44 4.48 -3.87 6.25
C LEU A 44 3.43 -4.68 5.49
N LEU A 45 3.08 -5.87 5.98
CA LEU A 45 2.04 -6.72 5.38
C LEU A 45 0.67 -6.04 5.41
N SER A 46 0.31 -5.40 6.53
CA SER A 46 -0.94 -4.63 6.64
C SER A 46 -0.99 -3.50 5.60
N LEU A 47 0.10 -2.76 5.43
CA LEU A 47 0.19 -1.71 4.41
C LEU A 47 0.10 -2.26 2.98
N CYS A 48 0.75 -3.40 2.71
CA CYS A 48 0.69 -4.05 1.40
C CYS A 48 -0.72 -4.57 1.07
N GLU A 49 -1.48 -5.06 2.04
CA GLU A 49 -2.88 -5.46 1.84
C GLU A 49 -3.74 -4.28 1.38
N MET A 50 -3.60 -3.12 2.04
CA MET A 50 -4.32 -1.92 1.65
C MET A 50 -3.92 -1.45 0.25
N VAL A 51 -2.62 -1.38 -0.02
CA VAL A 51 -2.12 -0.94 -1.33
C VAL A 51 -2.56 -1.90 -2.45
N GLY A 52 -2.49 -3.22 -2.21
CA GLY A 52 -2.93 -4.23 -3.17
C GLY A 52 -4.42 -4.15 -3.47
N MET A 53 -5.25 -4.01 -2.42
CA MET A 53 -6.69 -3.84 -2.58
C MET A 53 -7.03 -2.59 -3.40
N ARG A 54 -6.46 -1.43 -3.06
CA ARG A 54 -6.69 -0.18 -3.80
C ARG A 54 -6.19 -0.23 -5.24
N LEU A 55 -5.08 -0.94 -5.47
CA LEU A 55 -4.52 -1.14 -6.81
C LEU A 55 -5.50 -1.93 -7.70
N ARG A 56 -6.04 -3.04 -7.17
CA ARG A 56 -7.03 -3.88 -7.87
C ARG A 56 -8.36 -3.16 -8.09
N GLN A 57 -8.84 -2.41 -7.09
CA GLN A 57 -10.07 -1.60 -7.21
C GLN A 57 -9.94 -0.53 -8.29
N ALA A 58 -8.76 0.08 -8.41
CA ALA A 58 -8.49 1.07 -9.45
C ALA A 58 -8.23 0.45 -10.84
N GLY A 59 -8.20 -0.88 -10.97
CA GLY A 59 -7.97 -1.57 -12.23
C GLY A 59 -6.53 -1.47 -12.74
N PHE A 60 -5.55 -1.33 -11.84
CA PHE A 60 -4.14 -1.20 -12.22
C PHE A 60 -3.29 -2.36 -11.73
N CYS A 61 -2.18 -2.58 -12.44
CA CYS A 61 -1.01 -3.30 -12.00
C CYS A 61 0.18 -2.34 -11.90
N ALA A 62 1.11 -2.61 -11.00
CA ALA A 62 2.28 -1.77 -10.78
C ALA A 62 3.57 -2.45 -11.25
N LYS A 63 4.54 -1.66 -11.71
CA LYS A 63 5.87 -2.12 -12.12
C LYS A 63 6.96 -1.74 -11.13
N LEU A 64 6.67 -0.90 -10.14
CA LEU A 64 7.63 -0.43 -9.15
C LEU A 64 7.02 -0.43 -7.77
N VAL A 65 7.77 -0.91 -6.77
CA VAL A 65 7.44 -0.79 -5.35
C VAL A 65 8.52 0.01 -4.63
N SER A 66 8.12 0.86 -3.72
CA SER A 66 9.00 1.59 -2.81
C SER A 66 8.55 1.42 -1.36
N VAL A 67 9.52 1.35 -0.47
CA VAL A 67 9.33 1.28 0.98
C VAL A 67 9.96 2.51 1.61
N TYR A 68 9.29 3.05 2.61
CA TYR A 68 9.76 4.15 3.44
C TYR A 68 9.77 3.69 4.90
N LEU A 69 10.88 3.94 5.58
CA LEU A 69 11.05 3.70 7.01
C LEU A 69 11.36 5.02 7.70
N ARG A 70 10.76 5.23 8.87
CA ARG A 70 11.03 6.38 9.73
C ARG A 70 11.37 5.92 11.11
N GLY A 71 12.57 6.26 11.57
CA GLY A 71 13.05 5.99 12.92
C GLY A 71 12.38 6.84 13.98
N SER A 72 12.56 6.46 15.24
CA SER A 72 12.15 7.24 16.41
C SER A 72 12.88 8.58 16.49
N ASP A 73 14.09 8.67 15.92
CA ASP A 73 14.88 9.89 15.76
C ASP A 73 14.40 10.80 14.62
N LEU A 74 13.26 10.48 14.01
CA LEU A 74 12.64 11.17 12.88
C LEU A 74 13.43 11.07 11.56
N THR A 75 14.55 10.36 11.53
CA THR A 75 15.28 10.11 10.29
C THR A 75 14.45 9.21 9.37
N GLY A 76 14.41 9.55 8.09
CA GLY A 76 13.68 8.79 7.07
C GLY A 76 14.62 8.16 6.06
N GLN A 77 14.34 6.92 5.67
CA GLN A 77 15.03 6.22 4.59
C GLN A 77 14.01 5.60 3.65
N SER A 78 14.33 5.57 2.37
CA SER A 78 13.47 4.92 1.38
C SER A 78 14.29 4.16 0.36
N HIS A 79 13.74 3.06 -0.11
CA HIS A 79 14.32 2.27 -1.19
C HIS A 79 13.22 1.76 -2.12
N GLN A 80 13.57 1.52 -3.39
CA GLN A 80 12.60 1.10 -4.40
C GLN A 80 13.20 0.07 -5.36
N ARG A 81 12.30 -0.76 -5.94
CA ARG A 81 12.69 -1.80 -6.90
C ARG A 81 11.59 -1.98 -7.94
N LYS A 82 12.00 -2.24 -9.19
CA LYS A 82 11.07 -2.64 -10.25
C LYS A 82 10.74 -4.12 -10.12
N PHE A 83 9.50 -4.46 -10.43
CA PHE A 83 9.09 -5.84 -10.68
C PHE A 83 9.56 -6.27 -12.07
N GLY A 84 9.82 -7.55 -12.26
CA GLY A 84 10.08 -8.11 -13.58
C GLY A 84 8.86 -7.99 -14.51
N CYS A 85 7.66 -8.24 -13.95
CA CYS A 85 6.38 -8.04 -14.61
C CYS A 85 5.45 -7.19 -13.74
N ALA A 86 4.54 -6.46 -14.38
CA ALA A 86 3.51 -5.71 -13.67
C ALA A 86 2.66 -6.67 -12.79
N THR A 87 2.30 -6.24 -11.59
CA THR A 87 1.57 -7.07 -10.63
C THR A 87 0.56 -6.29 -9.81
N ASP A 88 -0.53 -6.96 -9.45
CA ASP A 88 -1.53 -6.55 -8.46
C ASP A 88 -1.61 -7.55 -7.28
N ASP A 89 -0.72 -8.55 -7.25
CA ASP A 89 -0.63 -9.58 -6.21
C ASP A 89 -0.05 -8.98 -4.93
N THR A 90 -0.86 -8.96 -3.88
CA THR A 90 -0.50 -8.46 -2.55
C THR A 90 0.73 -9.16 -1.98
N TYR A 91 0.83 -10.48 -2.15
CA TYR A 91 1.95 -11.26 -1.62
C TYR A 91 3.26 -10.93 -2.33
N ARG A 92 3.23 -10.72 -3.64
CA ARG A 92 4.40 -10.33 -4.42
C ARG A 92 4.88 -8.93 -4.04
N ILE A 93 3.95 -7.98 -3.88
CA ILE A 93 4.27 -6.63 -3.38
C ILE A 93 4.94 -6.74 -2.01
N PHE A 94 4.35 -7.51 -1.08
CA PHE A 94 4.87 -7.72 0.26
C PHE A 94 6.26 -8.37 0.27
N THR A 95 6.50 -9.38 -0.58
CA THR A 95 7.79 -10.09 -0.64
C THR A 95 8.93 -9.13 -1.01
N ILE A 96 8.73 -8.33 -2.06
CA ILE A 96 9.76 -7.37 -2.49
C ILE A 96 9.87 -6.20 -1.50
N ALA A 97 8.75 -5.72 -0.97
CA ALA A 97 8.78 -4.69 0.06
C ALA A 97 9.53 -5.14 1.32
N SER A 98 9.39 -6.42 1.72
CA SER A 98 10.13 -6.98 2.85
C SER A 98 11.63 -7.03 2.61
N GLN A 99 12.05 -7.41 1.40
CA GLN A 99 13.47 -7.38 1.02
C GLN A 99 14.02 -5.96 1.06
N LEU A 100 13.31 -4.99 0.49
CA LEU A 100 13.71 -3.58 0.51
C LEU A 100 13.82 -3.04 1.94
N MET A 101 12.87 -3.40 2.81
CA MET A 101 12.90 -3.03 4.21
C MET A 101 14.17 -3.58 4.88
N GLU A 102 14.50 -4.85 4.65
CA GLU A 102 15.68 -5.49 5.26
C GLU A 102 17.00 -4.89 4.75
N GLU A 103 17.04 -4.38 3.53
CA GLU A 103 18.21 -3.72 2.94
C GLU A 103 18.51 -2.37 3.58
N ILE A 104 17.49 -1.62 3.98
CA ILE A 104 17.66 -0.27 4.52
C ILE A 104 17.53 -0.18 6.02
N TRP A 105 16.96 -1.20 6.68
CA TRP A 105 16.77 -1.16 8.11
C TRP A 105 18.04 -1.46 8.88
N THR A 106 18.51 -0.48 9.64
CA THR A 106 19.75 -0.56 10.42
C THR A 106 19.56 -1.10 11.85
N GLY A 107 18.37 -1.63 12.17
CA GLY A 107 18.05 -2.14 13.53
C GLY A 107 17.61 -1.05 14.51
N LYS A 108 17.45 0.21 14.06
CA LYS A 108 16.89 1.28 14.88
C LYS A 108 15.40 1.08 15.06
N THR A 109 14.88 1.48 16.22
CA THR A 109 13.44 1.53 16.50
C THR A 109 12.68 2.28 15.41
N LEU A 110 11.67 1.65 14.82
CA LEU A 110 10.83 2.26 13.78
C LEU A 110 9.56 2.84 14.40
N ARG A 111 9.24 4.07 13.99
CA ARG A 111 8.03 4.78 14.37
C ARG A 111 7.07 5.02 13.21
N GLY A 112 7.51 4.84 12.00
CA GLY A 112 6.67 5.00 10.82
C GLY A 112 7.15 4.13 9.68
N MET A 113 6.19 3.65 8.89
CA MET A 113 6.45 2.84 7.71
C MET A 113 5.49 3.22 6.60
N GLY A 114 5.94 3.08 5.35
CA GLY A 114 5.11 3.30 4.18
C GLY A 114 5.47 2.37 3.03
N VAL A 115 4.46 2.03 2.25
CA VAL A 115 4.59 1.30 0.98
C VAL A 115 3.90 2.09 -0.11
N ARG A 116 4.55 2.21 -1.25
CA ARG A 116 3.98 2.83 -2.45
C ARG A 116 4.32 1.99 -3.66
N VAL A 117 3.34 1.83 -4.54
CA VAL A 117 3.51 1.25 -5.88
C VAL A 117 3.30 2.30 -6.94
N SER A 118 4.05 2.24 -8.01
CA SER A 118 4.03 3.20 -9.11
C SER A 118 4.38 2.55 -10.45
N GLU A 119 4.55 3.36 -11.50
CA GLU A 119 4.63 2.88 -12.88
C GLU A 119 3.40 2.01 -13.19
N LEU A 120 2.21 2.60 -12.98
CA LEU A 120 0.94 1.90 -13.11
C LEU A 120 0.62 1.62 -14.58
N VAL A 121 0.12 0.43 -14.84
CA VAL A 121 -0.43 0.00 -16.14
C VAL A 121 -1.83 -0.57 -15.91
N THR A 122 -2.73 -0.42 -16.87
CA THR A 122 -4.06 -1.04 -16.79
C THR A 122 -3.94 -2.57 -16.76
N ASN A 123 -4.89 -3.22 -16.09
CA ASN A 123 -4.86 -4.67 -15.96
C ASN A 123 -5.52 -5.41 -17.14
N ASP A 124 -5.93 -4.69 -18.20
CA ASP A 124 -6.59 -5.23 -19.37
C ASP A 124 -5.67 -6.15 -20.19
N PHE A 125 -4.37 -5.83 -20.19
CA PHE A 125 -3.35 -6.61 -20.88
C PHE A 125 -2.19 -6.89 -19.92
N MET A 126 -2.14 -8.10 -19.39
CA MET A 126 -0.99 -8.55 -18.59
C MET A 126 0.02 -9.26 -19.49
N GLN A 127 1.22 -8.71 -19.55
CA GLN A 127 2.34 -9.40 -20.17
C GLN A 127 2.72 -10.60 -19.31
N LEU A 128 2.55 -11.79 -19.86
CA LEU A 128 3.00 -13.04 -19.23
C LEU A 128 4.53 -13.14 -19.32
N SER A 129 5.16 -13.54 -18.25
CA SER A 129 6.58 -13.90 -18.25
C SER A 129 6.71 -15.41 -18.31
N PHE A 130 7.59 -15.91 -19.17
CA PHE A 130 7.94 -17.34 -19.19
C PHE A 130 8.70 -17.79 -17.93
N PHE A 131 9.30 -16.83 -17.20
CA PHE A 131 10.15 -17.11 -16.03
C PHE A 131 9.40 -16.93 -14.71
N GLU A 132 8.30 -16.22 -14.71
CA GLU A 132 7.52 -15.92 -13.50
C GLU A 132 6.04 -16.28 -13.76
N PRO A 133 5.61 -17.49 -13.39
CA PRO A 133 4.22 -17.88 -13.60
C PRO A 133 3.30 -17.00 -12.74
N ILE A 134 2.29 -16.42 -13.39
CA ILE A 134 1.22 -15.73 -12.67
C ILE A 134 0.45 -16.77 -11.87
N ASN A 135 0.41 -16.61 -10.57
CA ASN A 135 -0.38 -17.48 -9.72
C ASN A 135 -1.85 -17.00 -9.72
N GLU A 136 -2.62 -17.45 -10.71
CA GLU A 136 -4.03 -17.09 -10.85
C GLU A 136 -4.87 -17.45 -9.61
N LYS A 137 -4.50 -18.50 -8.87
CA LYS A 137 -5.19 -18.88 -7.63
C LYS A 137 -5.01 -17.82 -6.55
N LYS A 138 -3.79 -17.28 -6.40
CA LYS A 138 -3.53 -16.18 -5.44
C LYS A 138 -4.27 -14.92 -5.83
N ARG A 139 -4.29 -14.58 -7.10
CA ARG A 139 -5.01 -13.41 -7.61
C ARG A 139 -6.53 -13.54 -7.40
N SER A 140 -7.07 -14.72 -7.65
CA SER A 140 -8.49 -15.02 -7.39
C SER A 140 -8.82 -14.96 -5.90
N LEU A 141 -7.91 -15.45 -5.04
CA LEU A 141 -8.05 -15.35 -3.60
C LEU A 141 -8.05 -13.88 -3.14
N ASP A 142 -7.09 -13.06 -3.60
CA ASP A 142 -7.05 -11.63 -3.26
C ASP A 142 -8.36 -10.93 -3.66
N LYS A 143 -8.89 -11.21 -4.87
CA LYS A 143 -10.16 -10.65 -5.32
C LYS A 143 -11.35 -11.09 -4.46
N ALA A 144 -11.40 -12.36 -4.06
CA ALA A 144 -12.44 -12.87 -3.18
C ALA A 144 -12.39 -12.22 -1.80
N ILE A 145 -11.20 -12.07 -1.24
CA ILE A 145 -10.99 -11.35 0.04
C ILE A 145 -11.42 -9.89 -0.09
N ASP A 146 -11.05 -9.21 -1.17
CA ASP A 146 -11.44 -7.82 -1.42
C ASP A 146 -12.97 -7.69 -1.47
N GLN A 147 -13.67 -8.60 -2.16
CA GLN A 147 -15.14 -8.60 -2.23
C GLN A 147 -15.80 -8.81 -0.85
N LEU A 148 -15.26 -9.72 -0.03
CA LEU A 148 -15.75 -9.93 1.32
C LEU A 148 -15.54 -8.69 2.19
N ARG A 149 -14.37 -8.06 2.10
CA ARG A 149 -14.06 -6.84 2.86
C ARG A 149 -14.91 -5.65 2.42
N LEU A 150 -15.19 -5.52 1.11
CA LEU A 150 -16.09 -4.51 0.59
C LEU A 150 -17.53 -4.69 1.09
N ARG A 151 -17.99 -5.92 1.16
CA ARG A 151 -19.38 -6.23 1.55
C ARG A 151 -19.60 -6.22 3.05
N PHE A 152 -18.65 -6.71 3.83
CA PHE A 152 -18.82 -6.97 5.27
C PHE A 152 -17.88 -6.14 6.15
N GLY A 153 -17.10 -5.24 5.56
CA GLY A 153 -16.13 -4.40 6.26
C GLY A 153 -14.71 -4.98 6.27
N ALA A 154 -13.74 -4.09 6.48
CA ALA A 154 -12.31 -4.41 6.38
C ALA A 154 -11.84 -5.51 7.37
N ALA A 155 -12.49 -5.61 8.53
CA ALA A 155 -12.17 -6.59 9.55
C ALA A 155 -12.84 -7.97 9.36
N SER A 156 -13.68 -8.14 8.33
CA SER A 156 -14.41 -9.40 8.07
C SER A 156 -13.49 -10.58 7.74
N VAL A 157 -12.36 -10.30 7.09
CA VAL A 157 -11.32 -11.29 6.77
C VAL A 157 -9.97 -10.73 7.13
N VAL A 158 -9.33 -11.28 8.14
CA VAL A 158 -8.00 -10.88 8.60
C VAL A 158 -7.04 -12.06 8.59
N ARG A 159 -5.75 -11.79 8.40
CA ARG A 159 -4.73 -12.83 8.52
C ARG A 159 -4.53 -13.19 9.99
N SER A 160 -4.28 -14.46 10.27
CA SER A 160 -4.06 -14.95 11.64
C SER A 160 -2.91 -14.22 12.34
N CYS A 161 -1.88 -13.79 11.63
CA CYS A 161 -0.75 -13.05 12.20
C CYS A 161 -1.11 -11.67 12.79
N PHE A 162 -2.30 -11.13 12.47
CA PHE A 162 -2.79 -9.88 13.04
C PHE A 162 -3.63 -10.08 14.31
N VAL A 163 -4.10 -11.31 14.56
CA VAL A 163 -4.89 -11.61 15.75
C VAL A 163 -4.01 -11.46 17.00
N GLY A 164 -4.41 -10.59 17.91
CA GLY A 164 -3.65 -10.31 19.15
C GLY A 164 -2.35 -9.51 18.97
N SER A 165 -2.05 -9.00 17.77
CA SER A 165 -0.82 -8.23 17.49
C SER A 165 -0.89 -6.75 17.87
N GLY A 166 -2.06 -6.24 18.29
CA GLY A 166 -2.30 -4.80 18.49
C GLY A 166 -2.36 -3.98 17.18
N LEU A 167 -2.14 -4.63 16.03
CA LEU A 167 -2.29 -4.01 14.71
C LEU A 167 -3.74 -4.17 14.25
N ALA A 168 -4.39 -3.06 13.94
CA ALA A 168 -5.64 -3.13 13.20
C ALA A 168 -5.32 -3.61 11.77
N PRO A 169 -6.02 -4.63 11.23
CA PRO A 169 -5.89 -4.99 9.84
C PRO A 169 -6.28 -3.78 8.99
N ILE A 170 -5.49 -3.54 7.95
CA ILE A 170 -5.72 -2.38 7.06
C ILE A 170 -5.67 -1.05 7.84
N THR A 171 -4.49 -0.72 8.36
CA THR A 171 -4.22 0.58 8.99
C THR A 171 -3.58 1.56 8.00
N GLY A 172 -3.97 2.82 8.11
CA GLY A 172 -3.48 3.92 7.27
C GLY A 172 -4.36 4.18 6.05
N GLY A 173 -4.47 5.41 5.66
CA GLY A 173 -5.35 5.90 4.61
C GLY A 173 -6.38 6.90 5.17
N VAL A 174 -6.94 7.72 4.29
CA VAL A 174 -7.98 8.66 4.67
C VAL A 174 -9.26 7.87 4.95
N ILE A 175 -9.90 8.14 6.08
CA ILE A 175 -11.17 7.48 6.50
C ILE A 175 -12.28 7.59 5.42
N GLU A 176 -12.15 8.54 4.51
CA GLU A 176 -13.08 8.72 3.39
C GLU A 176 -13.10 7.54 2.40
N ASP A 177 -12.02 6.78 2.28
CA ASP A 177 -11.99 5.56 1.46
C ASP A 177 -12.94 4.47 2.02
N PHE A 178 -13.33 4.57 3.30
CA PHE A 178 -14.24 3.63 3.94
C PHE A 178 -15.71 4.10 3.97
N LYS A 179 -15.99 5.38 3.68
CA LYS A 179 -17.37 5.88 3.61
C LYS A 179 -18.18 5.26 2.48
N MET A 180 -17.55 4.80 1.41
CA MET A 180 -18.24 4.05 0.36
C MET A 180 -18.71 2.66 0.83
N MET A 181 -18.17 2.13 1.92
CA MET A 181 -18.60 0.85 2.49
C MET A 181 -19.82 0.97 3.41
N SER A 182 -20.07 2.14 4.00
CA SER A 182 -21.21 2.36 4.92
C SER A 182 -22.50 2.75 4.22
N SER A 183 -22.43 3.11 2.93
CA SER A 183 -23.64 3.49 2.14
C SER A 183 -24.29 2.31 1.39
N LEU A 184 -23.79 1.09 1.58
CA LEU A 184 -24.34 -0.15 1.01
C LEU A 184 -25.00 -1.06 2.07
N LEU A 185 -25.19 -0.56 3.28
CA LEU A 185 -26.09 -1.07 4.29
C LEU A 185 -27.33 -0.18 4.36
#